data_c87f9a69d3b7ceedaf271fb7c4817b0f
#
_entry.id   c87f9a69d3b7ceedaf271fb7c4817b0f
#
_cell.length_a   1.000
_cell.length_b   1.000
_cell.length_c   1.000
_cell.angle_alpha   90.00
_cell.angle_beta   90.00
_cell.angle_gamma   90.00
#
_symmetry.space_group_name_H-M   'P 1'
#
loop_
_entity.id
_entity.type
_entity.pdbx_description
1 polymer ?
#
loop_
_entity_poly.entity_id
_entity_poly.type
_entity_poly.pdbx_seq_one_letter_code
_entity_poly.pdbx_strand_id
1 'polypeptide(L)'
;MYRVDILIPTARFVFSVEDGRTHVLPEFRSPEAFVTYRRLRDEQPVVGMTTFPNTVLLRGERTIVVDPGLPLQNEPVVRALATRGLDPGDVDLIVLTHAHLDHAGACADLMAPVAVHELETRSPSWIIVGGLLELLSLQRLAGDEGELAPGVAWVRTPGHCDGHISLRVDTTEGPVVLCGDTIGPGRAEFDAMRPSGPAAAELLGSWQRIRAWGPAKVIAGHLAPFAP
;
A
#
# COMPACT_ATOMS: atom_id res chain seq x y z
N MET A 1 15.19 15.10 -6.61
CA MET A 1 15.23 14.48 -5.25
C MET A 1 13.89 14.71 -4.58
N TYR A 2 13.37 13.66 -3.93
CA TYR A 2 12.08 13.69 -3.24
C TYR A 2 12.26 13.63 -1.72
N ARG A 3 11.32 14.23 -1.01
CA ARG A 3 11.05 13.94 0.39
C ARG A 3 9.95 12.88 0.45
N VAL A 4 10.16 11.84 1.25
CA VAL A 4 9.22 10.73 1.44
C VAL A 4 8.68 10.81 2.86
N ASP A 5 7.38 11.03 3.00
CA ASP A 5 6.68 11.09 4.27
C ASP A 5 5.65 9.96 4.35
N ILE A 6 5.58 9.23 5.45
CA ILE A 6 4.42 8.39 5.76
C ILE A 6 3.29 9.35 6.13
N LEU A 7 2.31 9.46 5.24
CA LEU A 7 1.16 10.31 5.44
C LEU A 7 0.20 9.70 6.46
N ILE A 8 -0.10 8.40 6.27
CA ILE A 8 -0.91 7.61 7.19
C ILE A 8 -0.17 6.28 7.41
N PRO A 9 0.22 5.95 8.64
CA PRO A 9 0.91 4.70 8.92
C PRO A 9 -0.05 3.51 8.81
N THR A 10 0.49 2.36 8.43
CA THR A 10 -0.26 1.09 8.41
C THR A 10 -0.93 0.82 9.75
N ALA A 11 -2.15 0.34 9.71
CA ALA A 11 -2.91 -0.04 10.88
C ALA A 11 -3.64 -1.37 10.65
N ARG A 12 -3.90 -2.08 11.75
CA ARG A 12 -4.69 -3.32 11.76
C ARG A 12 -5.79 -3.18 12.79
N PHE A 13 -7.01 -3.37 12.35
CA PHE A 13 -8.17 -3.35 13.21
C PHE A 13 -8.82 -4.71 13.23
N VAL A 14 -9.20 -5.13 14.42
CA VAL A 14 -10.03 -6.29 14.63
C VAL A 14 -11.41 -5.79 15.00
N PHE A 15 -12.44 -6.34 14.41
CA PHE A 15 -13.81 -6.04 14.77
C PHE A 15 -14.58 -7.31 15.04
N SER A 16 -15.45 -7.23 16.04
CA SER A 16 -16.43 -8.26 16.35
C SER A 16 -17.83 -7.72 16.08
N VAL A 17 -18.76 -8.60 15.78
CA VAL A 17 -20.19 -8.27 15.74
C VAL A 17 -20.83 -8.90 16.95
N GLU A 18 -21.21 -8.07 17.93
CA GLU A 18 -21.89 -8.47 19.13
C GLU A 18 -23.25 -7.79 19.13
N ASP A 19 -24.31 -8.50 19.44
CA ASP A 19 -25.69 -8.00 19.47
C ASP A 19 -26.10 -7.23 18.20
N GLY A 20 -25.63 -7.64 17.03
CA GLY A 20 -25.86 -6.96 15.76
C GLY A 20 -25.11 -5.63 15.62
N ARG A 21 -24.18 -5.31 16.52
CA ARG A 21 -23.35 -4.10 16.48
C ARG A 21 -21.91 -4.46 16.19
N THR A 22 -21.25 -3.60 15.39
CA THR A 22 -19.83 -3.71 15.13
C THR A 22 -19.03 -3.02 16.22
N HIS A 23 -18.16 -3.75 16.90
CA HIS A 23 -17.21 -3.23 17.86
C HIS A 23 -15.82 -3.27 17.26
N VAL A 24 -15.17 -2.11 17.13
CA VAL A 24 -13.78 -2.02 16.69
C VAL A 24 -12.89 -2.24 17.90
N LEU A 25 -12.07 -3.28 17.86
CA LEU A 25 -11.10 -3.60 18.90
C LEU A 25 -9.80 -2.83 18.65
N PRO A 26 -9.07 -2.48 19.73
CA PRO A 26 -7.79 -1.78 19.56
C PRO A 26 -6.77 -2.60 18.81
N GLU A 27 -5.88 -1.90 18.18
CA GLU A 27 -4.86 -2.35 17.24
C GLU A 27 -4.05 -3.57 17.67
N PHE A 28 -3.71 -4.41 16.68
CA PHE A 28 -2.89 -5.64 16.80
C PHE A 28 -1.41 -5.38 17.12
N ARG A 29 -1.09 -4.43 18.00
CA ARG A 29 0.31 -4.09 18.33
C ARG A 29 0.85 -4.83 19.55
N SER A 30 0.04 -5.63 20.23
CA SER A 30 0.49 -6.33 21.42
C SER A 30 0.11 -7.81 21.40
N PRO A 31 0.88 -8.67 22.11
CA PRO A 31 0.51 -10.07 22.31
C PRO A 31 -0.88 -10.24 22.92
N GLU A 32 -1.29 -9.31 23.80
CA GLU A 32 -2.60 -9.32 24.46
C GLU A 32 -3.74 -9.06 23.46
N ALA A 33 -3.53 -8.16 22.50
CA ALA A 33 -4.50 -7.92 21.42
C ALA A 33 -4.70 -9.17 20.56
N PHE A 34 -3.63 -9.92 20.30
CA PHE A 34 -3.70 -11.20 19.58
C PHE A 34 -4.44 -12.27 20.38
N VAL A 35 -4.19 -12.38 21.68
CA VAL A 35 -4.91 -13.29 22.57
C VAL A 35 -6.40 -12.93 22.60
N THR A 36 -6.71 -11.64 22.72
CA THR A 36 -8.09 -11.14 22.68
C THR A 36 -8.77 -11.46 21.35
N TYR A 37 -8.09 -11.28 20.22
CA TYR A 37 -8.59 -11.67 18.91
C TYR A 37 -8.92 -13.15 18.82
N ARG A 38 -8.01 -14.02 19.26
CA ARG A 38 -8.24 -15.47 19.22
C ARG A 38 -9.45 -15.86 20.07
N ARG A 39 -9.57 -15.31 21.27
CA ARG A 39 -10.71 -15.54 22.15
C ARG A 39 -12.02 -15.13 21.49
N LEU A 40 -12.10 -13.90 20.96
CA LEU A 40 -13.30 -13.40 20.29
C LEU A 40 -13.67 -14.21 19.05
N ARG A 41 -12.68 -14.64 18.27
CA ARG A 41 -12.91 -15.52 17.13
C ARG A 41 -13.51 -16.87 17.54
N ASP A 42 -13.07 -17.41 18.67
CA ASP A 42 -13.52 -18.72 19.16
C ASP A 42 -14.88 -18.62 19.90
N GLU A 43 -15.22 -17.45 20.48
CA GLU A 43 -16.44 -17.22 21.26
C GLU A 43 -17.56 -16.54 20.48
N GLN A 44 -17.29 -15.89 19.34
CA GLN A 44 -18.27 -15.10 18.59
C GLN A 44 -18.44 -15.59 17.15
N PRO A 45 -19.69 -15.57 16.64
CA PRO A 45 -19.99 -16.13 15.31
C PRO A 45 -19.42 -15.31 14.14
N VAL A 46 -19.04 -14.03 14.35
CA VAL A 46 -18.46 -13.19 13.28
C VAL A 46 -17.37 -12.31 13.85
N VAL A 47 -16.14 -12.60 13.50
CA VAL A 47 -14.99 -11.74 13.79
C VAL A 47 -14.27 -11.46 12.47
N GLY A 48 -14.02 -10.21 12.18
CA GLY A 48 -13.28 -9.77 11.01
C GLY A 48 -12.01 -9.03 11.41
N MET A 49 -11.06 -9.01 10.50
CA MET A 49 -9.88 -8.19 10.57
C MET A 49 -9.79 -7.36 9.29
N THR A 50 -9.50 -6.09 9.43
CA THR A 50 -9.13 -5.23 8.31
C THR A 50 -7.75 -4.66 8.54
N THR A 51 -7.00 -4.51 7.47
CA THR A 51 -5.69 -3.87 7.47
C THR A 51 -5.73 -2.66 6.55
N PHE A 52 -4.98 -1.64 6.91
CA PHE A 52 -4.79 -0.45 6.07
C PHE A 52 -3.30 -0.33 5.75
N PRO A 53 -2.93 -0.07 4.50
CA PRO A 53 -1.54 0.09 4.12
C PRO A 53 -0.94 1.40 4.63
N ASN A 54 0.38 1.52 4.52
CA ASN A 54 1.01 2.81 4.59
C ASN A 54 0.59 3.66 3.40
N THR A 55 -0.05 4.79 3.63
CA THR A 55 -0.23 5.84 2.63
C THR A 55 1.01 6.72 2.63
N VAL A 56 1.66 6.87 1.47
CA VAL A 56 2.93 7.59 1.37
C VAL A 56 2.78 8.84 0.51
N LEU A 57 3.31 9.95 1.02
CA LEU A 57 3.40 11.22 0.30
C LEU A 57 4.83 11.46 -0.19
N LEU A 58 4.98 11.67 -1.48
CA LEU A 58 6.22 12.07 -2.12
C LEU A 58 6.13 13.55 -2.50
N ARG A 59 7.06 14.35 -2.03
CA ARG A 59 7.16 15.78 -2.36
C ARG A 59 8.48 16.08 -3.04
N GLY A 60 8.42 16.56 -4.27
CA GLY A 60 9.57 16.92 -5.08
C GLY A 60 9.15 17.75 -6.28
N GLU A 61 9.51 17.34 -7.47
CA GLU A 61 9.03 17.97 -8.72
C GLU A 61 7.51 17.83 -8.87
N ARG A 62 6.95 16.74 -8.36
CA ARG A 62 5.51 16.48 -8.28
C ARG A 62 5.13 16.11 -6.85
N THR A 63 3.89 16.41 -6.48
CA THR A 63 3.27 15.89 -5.26
C THR A 63 2.55 14.59 -5.60
N ILE A 64 3.05 13.46 -5.10
CA ILE A 64 2.52 12.14 -5.42
C ILE A 64 2.02 11.47 -4.14
N VAL A 65 0.80 10.92 -4.17
CA VAL A 65 0.28 10.07 -3.11
C VAL A 65 0.32 8.62 -3.59
N VAL A 66 0.96 7.76 -2.82
CA VAL A 66 1.04 6.31 -3.10
C VAL A 66 0.12 5.57 -2.15
N ASP A 67 -0.74 4.72 -2.70
CA ASP A 67 -1.71 3.90 -1.99
C ASP A 67 -2.53 4.70 -0.98
N PRO A 68 -3.50 5.52 -1.41
CA PRO A 68 -4.26 6.43 -0.53
C PRO A 68 -5.11 5.73 0.52
N GLY A 69 -5.26 4.41 0.44
CA GLY A 69 -5.95 3.62 1.45
C GLY A 69 -7.47 3.55 1.26
N LEU A 70 -8.19 3.47 2.37
CA LEU A 70 -9.65 3.42 2.41
C LEU A 70 -10.22 4.68 3.05
N PRO A 71 -11.41 5.14 2.62
CA PRO A 71 -12.12 6.26 3.27
C PRO A 71 -12.45 6.00 4.74
N LEU A 72 -12.54 4.73 5.13
CA LEU A 72 -12.93 4.28 6.49
C LEU A 72 -11.75 4.09 7.44
N GLN A 73 -10.52 4.37 7.00
CA GLN A 73 -9.36 4.29 7.88
C GLN A 73 -9.40 5.39 8.97
N ASN A 74 -8.63 5.23 10.04
CA ASN A 74 -8.67 6.12 11.21
C ASN A 74 -8.44 7.59 10.88
N GLU A 75 -7.67 7.87 9.85
CA GLU A 75 -7.42 9.20 9.38
C GLU A 75 -7.71 9.28 7.88
N PRO A 76 -8.75 10.04 7.46
CA PRO A 76 -9.01 10.29 6.05
C PRO A 76 -7.80 10.94 5.39
N VAL A 77 -7.46 10.51 4.17
CA VAL A 77 -6.28 11.00 3.43
C VAL A 77 -6.30 12.52 3.26
N VAL A 78 -7.47 13.11 3.06
CA VAL A 78 -7.64 14.58 2.95
C VAL A 78 -7.21 15.29 4.23
N ARG A 79 -7.60 14.75 5.40
CA ARG A 79 -7.21 15.33 6.69
C ARG A 79 -5.72 15.19 6.94
N ALA A 80 -5.14 14.05 6.59
CA ALA A 80 -3.71 13.82 6.70
C ALA A 80 -2.90 14.77 5.81
N LEU A 81 -3.37 15.07 4.59
CA LEU A 81 -2.78 16.09 3.72
C LEU A 81 -2.85 17.48 4.36
N ALA A 82 -4.00 17.87 4.90
CA ALA A 82 -4.18 19.15 5.57
C ALA A 82 -3.19 19.36 6.73
N THR A 83 -2.83 18.30 7.47
CA THR A 83 -1.79 18.38 8.51
C THR A 83 -0.38 18.65 7.95
N ARG A 84 -0.19 18.50 6.65
CA ARG A 84 1.05 18.81 5.92
C ARG A 84 0.97 20.12 5.13
N GLY A 85 -0.14 20.89 5.31
CA GLY A 85 -0.40 22.14 4.60
C GLY A 85 -0.75 21.94 3.13
N LEU A 86 -1.34 20.79 2.77
CA LEU A 86 -1.76 20.44 1.41
C LEU A 86 -3.26 20.22 1.35
N ASP A 87 -3.84 20.59 0.22
CA ASP A 87 -5.21 20.24 -0.15
C ASP A 87 -5.21 19.11 -1.21
N PRO A 88 -6.33 18.40 -1.41
CA PRO A 88 -6.43 17.39 -2.47
C PRO A 88 -6.02 17.90 -3.86
N GLY A 89 -6.28 19.19 -4.16
CA GLY A 89 -5.90 19.84 -5.42
C GLY A 89 -4.40 20.04 -5.61
N ASP A 90 -3.59 19.87 -4.56
CA ASP A 90 -2.13 19.93 -4.65
C ASP A 90 -1.51 18.58 -5.05
N VAL A 91 -2.32 17.52 -5.16
CA VAL A 91 -1.86 16.20 -5.57
C VAL A 91 -1.81 16.10 -7.10
N ASP A 92 -0.62 15.98 -7.66
CA ASP A 92 -0.41 15.86 -9.09
C ASP A 92 -0.69 14.47 -9.64
N LEU A 93 -0.51 13.43 -8.82
CA LEU A 93 -0.64 12.04 -9.21
C LEU A 93 -0.91 11.14 -8.00
N ILE A 94 -1.82 10.20 -8.17
CA ILE A 94 -1.97 9.03 -7.30
C ILE A 94 -1.25 7.87 -7.99
N VAL A 95 -0.46 7.11 -7.25
CA VAL A 95 0.14 5.87 -7.74
C VAL A 95 -0.37 4.71 -6.91
N LEU A 96 -0.93 3.71 -7.57
CA LEU A 96 -1.33 2.47 -6.93
C LEU A 96 -0.25 1.42 -7.15
N THR A 97 0.25 0.82 -6.06
CA THR A 97 1.12 -0.35 -6.18
C THR A 97 0.35 -1.51 -6.80
N HIS A 98 -0.94 -1.62 -6.49
CA HIS A 98 -1.89 -2.55 -7.07
C HIS A 98 -3.34 -2.12 -6.76
N ALA A 99 -4.32 -2.80 -7.33
CA ALA A 99 -5.72 -2.37 -7.29
C ALA A 99 -6.58 -3.06 -6.20
N HIS A 100 -6.00 -3.47 -5.08
CA HIS A 100 -6.80 -3.92 -3.94
C HIS A 100 -7.52 -2.73 -3.29
N LEU A 101 -8.71 -3.01 -2.74
CA LEU A 101 -9.60 -1.98 -2.21
C LEU A 101 -8.95 -1.16 -1.08
N ASP A 102 -8.19 -1.80 -0.21
CA ASP A 102 -7.51 -1.15 0.91
C ASP A 102 -6.37 -0.21 0.48
N HIS A 103 -5.88 -0.33 -0.76
CA HIS A 103 -4.92 0.60 -1.38
C HIS A 103 -5.61 1.68 -2.21
N ALA A 104 -6.69 1.34 -2.93
CA ALA A 104 -7.29 2.17 -3.96
C ALA A 104 -8.58 2.90 -3.54
N GLY A 105 -9.20 2.49 -2.44
CA GLY A 105 -10.56 2.93 -2.09
C GLY A 105 -10.72 4.42 -1.87
N ALA A 106 -9.68 5.13 -1.41
CA ALA A 106 -9.71 6.57 -1.17
C ALA A 106 -9.23 7.43 -2.35
N CYS A 107 -9.00 6.86 -3.54
CA CYS A 107 -8.58 7.64 -4.71
C CYS A 107 -9.56 8.78 -5.05
N ALA A 108 -10.87 8.54 -4.89
CA ALA A 108 -11.89 9.54 -5.19
C ALA A 108 -11.82 10.77 -4.28
N ASP A 109 -11.29 10.63 -3.07
CA ASP A 109 -11.18 11.75 -2.13
C ASP A 109 -10.13 12.78 -2.59
N LEU A 110 -9.20 12.36 -3.47
CA LEU A 110 -8.12 13.22 -3.97
C LEU A 110 -8.42 13.80 -5.35
N MET A 111 -9.28 13.16 -6.15
CA MET A 111 -9.67 13.60 -7.50
C MET A 111 -8.49 13.88 -8.45
N ALA A 112 -7.31 13.29 -8.17
CA ALA A 112 -6.11 13.42 -8.99
C ALA A 112 -6.03 12.29 -10.04
N PRO A 113 -5.21 12.45 -11.11
CA PRO A 113 -4.90 11.36 -12.04
C PRO A 113 -4.34 10.13 -11.28
N VAL A 114 -4.70 8.92 -11.72
CA VAL A 114 -4.27 7.66 -11.10
C VAL A 114 -3.39 6.87 -12.05
N ALA A 115 -2.18 6.53 -11.62
CA ALA A 115 -1.31 5.60 -12.31
C ALA A 115 -1.43 4.21 -11.67
N VAL A 116 -1.70 3.21 -12.51
CA VAL A 116 -1.79 1.80 -12.11
C VAL A 116 -1.31 0.92 -13.27
N HIS A 117 -0.71 -0.23 -12.96
CA HIS A 117 -0.26 -1.14 -14.02
C HIS A 117 -1.45 -1.74 -14.80
N GLU A 118 -1.34 -1.85 -16.12
CA GLU A 118 -2.43 -2.31 -17.00
C GLU A 118 -2.96 -3.71 -16.65
N LEU A 119 -2.13 -4.60 -16.10
CA LEU A 119 -2.55 -5.94 -15.70
C LEU A 119 -3.55 -5.91 -14.53
N GLU A 120 -3.53 -4.86 -13.70
CA GLU A 120 -4.50 -4.71 -12.62
C GLU A 120 -5.93 -4.56 -13.15
N THR A 121 -6.11 -4.00 -14.34
CA THR A 121 -7.44 -3.88 -14.98
C THR A 121 -8.07 -5.24 -15.34
N ARG A 122 -7.27 -6.31 -15.27
CA ARG A 122 -7.71 -7.70 -15.52
C ARG A 122 -7.81 -8.51 -14.22
N SER A 123 -7.42 -7.94 -13.10
CA SER A 123 -7.45 -8.62 -11.81
C SER A 123 -8.89 -8.73 -11.29
N PRO A 124 -9.21 -9.75 -10.46
CA PRO A 124 -10.52 -9.84 -9.81
C PRO A 124 -10.85 -8.61 -8.96
N SER A 125 -9.86 -7.95 -8.37
CA SER A 125 -10.04 -6.75 -7.55
C SER A 125 -10.55 -5.56 -8.36
N TRP A 126 -10.29 -5.52 -9.66
CA TRP A 126 -10.78 -4.46 -10.55
C TRP A 126 -12.31 -4.38 -10.60
N ILE A 127 -13.01 -5.48 -10.38
CA ILE A 127 -14.48 -5.52 -10.33
C ILE A 127 -14.99 -4.56 -9.21
N ILE A 128 -14.22 -4.41 -8.13
CA ILE A 128 -14.61 -3.59 -6.97
C ILE A 128 -14.22 -2.12 -7.19
N VAL A 129 -13.00 -1.84 -7.62
CA VAL A 129 -12.44 -0.48 -7.67
C VAL A 129 -12.46 0.14 -9.07
N GLY A 130 -12.51 -0.69 -10.12
CA GLY A 130 -12.34 -0.23 -11.51
C GLY A 130 -13.36 0.82 -11.92
N GLY A 131 -14.63 0.64 -11.55
CA GLY A 131 -15.67 1.63 -11.86
C GLY A 131 -15.39 3.02 -11.25
N LEU A 132 -14.77 3.06 -10.06
CA LEU A 132 -14.33 4.31 -9.43
C LEU A 132 -13.11 4.88 -10.15
N LEU A 133 -12.11 4.05 -10.41
CA LEU A 133 -10.84 4.49 -11.01
C LEU A 133 -11.02 4.97 -12.45
N GLU A 134 -11.94 4.39 -13.21
CA GLU A 134 -12.26 4.82 -14.58
C GLU A 134 -12.95 6.22 -14.63
N LEU A 135 -13.54 6.69 -13.54
CA LEU A 135 -14.06 8.05 -13.43
C LEU A 135 -12.97 9.09 -13.21
N LEU A 136 -11.79 8.66 -12.80
CA LEU A 136 -10.61 9.48 -12.63
C LEU A 136 -9.77 9.43 -13.91
N SER A 137 -8.84 10.37 -14.09
CA SER A 137 -7.90 10.32 -15.23
C SER A 137 -6.92 9.16 -15.05
N LEU A 138 -7.25 7.99 -15.61
CA LEU A 138 -6.50 6.76 -15.44
C LEU A 138 -5.31 6.68 -16.40
N GLN A 139 -4.10 6.59 -15.85
CA GLN A 139 -2.85 6.32 -16.56
C GLN A 139 -2.47 4.85 -16.38
N ARG A 140 -2.58 4.07 -17.45
CA ARG A 140 -2.18 2.65 -17.46
C ARG A 140 -0.68 2.54 -17.73
N LEU A 141 0.05 2.00 -16.76
CA LEU A 141 1.47 1.68 -16.90
C LEU A 141 1.60 0.34 -17.64
N ALA A 142 2.45 0.30 -18.65
CA ALA A 142 2.66 -0.89 -19.49
C ALA A 142 4.11 -1.33 -19.45
N GLY A 143 4.35 -2.65 -19.58
CA GLY A 143 5.69 -3.23 -19.56
C GLY A 143 6.16 -3.60 -18.16
N ASP A 144 7.46 -3.78 -18.00
CA ASP A 144 8.03 -4.29 -16.74
C ASP A 144 8.63 -3.19 -15.85
N GLU A 145 8.92 -2.01 -16.41
CA GLU A 145 9.53 -0.89 -15.69
C GLU A 145 9.29 0.44 -16.41
N GLY A 146 9.48 1.53 -15.71
CA GLY A 146 9.38 2.88 -16.27
C GLY A 146 9.63 3.97 -15.22
N GLU A 147 9.37 5.20 -15.61
CA GLU A 147 9.52 6.39 -14.77
C GLU A 147 8.20 7.16 -14.72
N LEU A 148 7.83 7.61 -13.53
CA LEU A 148 6.63 8.43 -13.28
C LEU A 148 6.95 9.92 -13.24
N ALA A 149 8.15 10.23 -12.77
CA ALA A 149 8.73 11.57 -12.71
C ALA A 149 10.24 11.45 -12.48
N PRO A 150 11.06 12.46 -12.81
CA PRO A 150 12.50 12.43 -12.56
C PRO A 150 12.83 12.07 -11.12
N GLY A 151 13.45 10.88 -10.92
CA GLY A 151 13.77 10.32 -9.61
C GLY A 151 12.65 9.52 -8.94
N VAL A 152 11.58 9.17 -9.67
CA VAL A 152 10.55 8.21 -9.25
C VAL A 152 10.38 7.15 -10.34
N ALA A 153 11.07 6.05 -10.19
CA ALA A 153 10.99 4.90 -11.10
C ALA A 153 10.05 3.82 -10.53
N TRP A 154 9.50 2.99 -11.40
CA TRP A 154 8.72 1.83 -11.02
C TRP A 154 9.21 0.57 -11.72
N VAL A 155 8.97 -0.58 -11.11
CA VAL A 155 9.19 -1.90 -11.69
C VAL A 155 8.05 -2.82 -11.31
N ARG A 156 7.65 -3.68 -12.24
CA ARG A 156 6.67 -4.72 -11.96
C ARG A 156 7.25 -5.75 -10.98
N THR A 157 6.52 -6.00 -9.91
CA THR A 157 6.90 -6.92 -8.82
C THR A 157 5.76 -7.91 -8.52
N PRO A 158 5.51 -8.86 -9.45
CA PRO A 158 4.43 -9.82 -9.31
C PRO A 158 4.64 -10.78 -8.14
N GLY A 159 3.60 -11.52 -7.81
CA GLY A 159 3.57 -12.54 -6.74
C GLY A 159 2.46 -12.31 -5.73
N HIS A 160 2.15 -11.04 -5.37
CA HIS A 160 0.92 -10.69 -4.66
C HIS A 160 -0.26 -10.62 -5.64
N CYS A 161 -0.05 -9.93 -6.76
CA CYS A 161 -0.91 -9.94 -7.95
C CYS A 161 -0.05 -9.66 -9.18
N ASP A 162 -0.59 -9.93 -10.38
CA ASP A 162 0.17 -9.88 -11.65
C ASP A 162 0.65 -8.47 -12.02
N GLY A 163 -0.18 -7.46 -11.75
CA GLY A 163 0.10 -6.06 -12.07
C GLY A 163 0.73 -5.28 -10.93
N HIS A 164 1.14 -5.95 -9.85
CA HIS A 164 1.79 -5.27 -8.73
C HIS A 164 3.09 -4.57 -9.17
N ILE A 165 3.28 -3.32 -8.70
CA ILE A 165 4.50 -2.55 -8.93
C ILE A 165 5.15 -2.11 -7.61
N SER A 166 6.46 -1.94 -7.64
CA SER A 166 7.21 -1.25 -6.59
C SER A 166 7.81 0.03 -7.15
N LEU A 167 7.99 1.03 -6.29
CA LEU A 167 8.57 2.32 -6.66
C LEU A 167 9.95 2.46 -6.02
N ARG A 168 10.89 3.02 -6.79
CA ARG A 168 12.16 3.54 -6.28
C ARG A 168 12.12 5.06 -6.31
N VAL A 169 12.35 5.67 -5.18
CA VAL A 169 12.32 7.13 -5.00
C VAL A 169 13.70 7.62 -4.59
N ASP A 170 14.27 8.52 -5.38
CA ASP A 170 15.57 9.13 -5.08
C ASP A 170 15.44 10.22 -4.03
N THR A 171 16.11 10.03 -2.89
CA THR A 171 16.15 10.98 -1.78
C THR A 171 17.59 11.41 -1.44
N THR A 172 17.73 12.43 -0.62
CA THR A 172 19.06 12.88 -0.14
C THR A 172 19.72 11.88 0.79
N GLU A 173 18.96 10.95 1.38
CA GLU A 173 19.46 9.92 2.31
C GLU A 173 19.68 8.55 1.61
N GLY A 174 19.57 8.52 0.30
CA GLY A 174 19.64 7.31 -0.53
C GLY A 174 18.26 6.87 -1.02
N PRO A 175 18.20 5.80 -1.85
CA PRO A 175 16.95 5.35 -2.43
C PRO A 175 15.96 4.84 -1.37
N VAL A 176 14.72 5.27 -1.46
CA VAL A 176 13.59 4.69 -0.71
C VAL A 176 12.77 3.81 -1.66
N VAL A 177 12.48 2.59 -1.26
CA VAL A 177 11.64 1.68 -2.05
C VAL A 177 10.28 1.51 -1.39
N LEU A 178 9.22 1.80 -2.14
CA LEU A 178 7.84 1.53 -1.76
C LEU A 178 7.42 0.24 -2.47
N CYS A 179 7.15 -0.81 -1.74
CA CYS A 179 6.96 -2.14 -2.33
C CYS A 179 5.56 -2.74 -2.09
N GLY A 180 4.59 -1.92 -1.69
CA GLY A 180 3.21 -2.39 -1.46
C GLY A 180 3.19 -3.72 -0.71
N ASP A 181 2.45 -4.67 -1.22
CA ASP A 181 2.23 -5.98 -0.60
C ASP A 181 3.17 -7.10 -1.11
N THR A 182 4.19 -6.74 -1.90
CA THR A 182 5.25 -7.67 -2.32
C THR A 182 5.99 -8.26 -1.12
N ILE A 183 6.11 -7.48 -0.03
CA ILE A 183 6.63 -7.94 1.26
C ILE A 183 5.46 -7.97 2.23
N GLY A 184 4.93 -9.16 2.47
CA GLY A 184 3.85 -9.38 3.41
C GLY A 184 4.32 -9.32 4.88
N PRO A 185 3.48 -9.73 5.83
CA PRO A 185 3.79 -9.70 7.27
C PRO A 185 5.02 -10.55 7.63
N GLY A 186 5.50 -11.38 6.72
CA GLY A 186 6.70 -12.19 6.85
C GLY A 186 7.99 -11.46 6.46
N ARG A 187 8.32 -10.30 7.06
CA ARG A 187 9.61 -9.62 6.82
C ARG A 187 10.80 -10.59 6.91
N ALA A 188 10.77 -11.54 7.83
CA ALA A 188 11.83 -12.54 8.01
C ALA A 188 12.05 -13.40 6.75
N GLU A 189 11.00 -13.66 5.97
CA GLU A 189 11.11 -14.36 4.68
C GLU A 189 11.87 -13.51 3.66
N PHE A 190 11.55 -12.21 3.59
CA PHE A 190 12.26 -11.26 2.73
C PHE A 190 13.74 -11.12 3.13
N ASP A 191 14.03 -10.97 4.43
CA ASP A 191 15.40 -10.86 4.94
C ASP A 191 16.22 -12.12 4.59
N ALA A 192 15.61 -13.30 4.69
CA ALA A 192 16.21 -14.57 4.33
C ALA A 192 16.17 -14.88 2.82
N MET A 193 15.51 -14.08 2.00
CA MET A 193 15.23 -14.35 0.58
C MET A 193 14.60 -15.72 0.32
N ARG A 194 13.63 -16.09 1.16
CA ARG A 194 12.94 -17.40 1.13
C ARG A 194 11.43 -17.19 1.21
N PRO A 195 10.80 -16.74 0.12
CA PRO A 195 9.35 -16.61 0.08
C PRO A 195 8.68 -17.98 0.17
N SER A 196 7.48 -18.00 0.73
CA SER A 196 6.64 -19.19 0.84
C SER A 196 5.37 -19.08 0.00
N GLY A 197 4.65 -20.19 -0.15
CA GLY A 197 3.37 -20.24 -0.84
C GLY A 197 3.46 -20.44 -2.35
N PRO A 198 2.30 -20.41 -3.05
CA PRO A 198 2.21 -20.76 -4.47
C PRO A 198 2.94 -19.80 -5.40
N ALA A 199 3.05 -18.52 -5.03
CA ALA A 199 3.74 -17.49 -5.81
C ALA A 199 5.22 -17.29 -5.40
N ALA A 200 5.83 -18.24 -4.66
CA ALA A 200 7.18 -18.08 -4.11
C ALA A 200 8.24 -17.75 -5.17
N ALA A 201 8.18 -18.35 -6.37
CA ALA A 201 9.15 -18.08 -7.42
C ALA A 201 9.05 -16.64 -7.95
N GLU A 202 7.84 -16.11 -8.13
CA GLU A 202 7.59 -14.75 -8.58
C GLU A 202 8.00 -13.73 -7.51
N LEU A 203 7.63 -14.00 -6.25
CA LEU A 203 8.02 -13.18 -5.10
C LEU A 203 9.54 -13.10 -4.96
N LEU A 204 10.26 -14.22 -5.15
CA LEU A 204 11.72 -14.22 -5.11
C LEU A 204 12.31 -13.30 -6.17
N GLY A 205 11.82 -13.38 -7.42
CA GLY A 205 12.23 -12.50 -8.51
C GLY A 205 11.94 -11.03 -8.19
N SER A 206 10.77 -10.73 -7.63
CA SER A 206 10.37 -9.39 -7.22
C SER A 206 11.26 -8.84 -6.09
N TRP A 207 11.58 -9.65 -5.08
CA TRP A 207 12.48 -9.26 -3.99
C TRP A 207 13.92 -9.02 -4.47
N GLN A 208 14.39 -9.80 -5.47
CA GLN A 208 15.69 -9.58 -6.09
C GLN A 208 15.73 -8.20 -6.80
N ARG A 209 14.67 -7.82 -7.52
CA ARG A 209 14.55 -6.49 -8.15
C ARG A 209 14.59 -5.37 -7.11
N ILE A 210 13.82 -5.51 -6.03
CA ILE A 210 13.80 -4.54 -4.92
C ILE A 210 15.20 -4.38 -4.32
N ARG A 211 15.90 -5.48 -4.02
CA ARG A 211 17.25 -5.43 -3.45
C ARG A 211 18.29 -4.86 -4.41
N ALA A 212 18.16 -5.14 -5.71
CA ALA A 212 19.07 -4.61 -6.75
C ALA A 212 19.06 -3.07 -6.82
N TRP A 213 17.98 -2.43 -6.35
CA TRP A 213 17.91 -0.97 -6.25
C TRP A 213 18.74 -0.38 -5.10
N GLY A 214 19.29 -1.20 -4.20
CA GLY A 214 20.11 -0.78 -3.09
C GLY A 214 19.38 0.16 -2.12
N PRO A 215 18.16 -0.19 -1.64
CA PRO A 215 17.38 0.73 -0.84
C PRO A 215 18.05 1.07 0.49
N ALA A 216 18.10 2.36 0.83
CA ALA A 216 18.43 2.80 2.18
C ALA A 216 17.24 2.56 3.13
N LYS A 217 16.02 2.56 2.59
CA LYS A 217 14.79 2.32 3.34
C LYS A 217 13.76 1.60 2.46
N VAL A 218 13.05 0.66 3.06
CA VAL A 218 11.90 -0.04 2.45
C VAL A 218 10.64 0.31 3.22
N ILE A 219 9.58 0.63 2.47
CA ILE A 219 8.22 0.87 2.98
C ILE A 219 7.32 -0.13 2.28
N ALA A 220 6.90 -1.15 2.99
CA ALA A 220 5.90 -2.11 2.54
C ALA A 220 4.48 -1.62 2.89
N GLY A 221 3.45 -2.18 2.25
CA GLY A 221 2.06 -1.80 2.52
C GLY A 221 1.71 -1.95 3.99
N HIS A 222 1.93 -3.13 4.55
CA HIS A 222 1.42 -3.49 5.87
C HIS A 222 2.50 -3.72 6.95
N LEU A 223 3.68 -3.10 6.80
CA LEU A 223 4.77 -3.15 7.78
C LEU A 223 5.26 -1.76 8.15
N ALA A 224 5.81 -1.63 9.35
CA ALA A 224 6.59 -0.44 9.68
C ALA A 224 7.81 -0.33 8.73
N PRO A 225 8.21 0.89 8.32
CA PRO A 225 9.41 1.07 7.49
C PRO A 225 10.66 0.48 8.12
N PHE A 226 11.55 -0.02 7.29
CA PHE A 226 12.79 -0.65 7.76
C PHE A 226 13.97 -0.41 6.81
N ALA A 227 15.19 -0.53 7.32
CA ALA A 227 16.39 -0.71 6.51
C ALA A 227 16.56 -2.20 6.17
N PRO A 228 16.85 -2.56 4.90
CA PRO A 228 17.01 -3.95 4.47
C PRO A 228 18.36 -4.56 4.92
#